data_f666466003d2c9b6ba6bc46e62efaae1
#
_entry.id   f666466003d2c9b6ba6bc46e62efaae1
#
_cell.length_a   1.000
_cell.length_b   1.000
_cell.length_c   1.000
_cell.angle_alpha   90.00
_cell.angle_beta   90.00
_cell.angle_gamma   90.00
#
_symmetry.space_group_name_H-M   'P 1'
#
loop_
_entity.id
_entity.type
_entity.pdbx_description
1 polymer ?
#
loop_
_entity_poly.entity_id
_entity_poly.type
_entity_poly.pdbx_seq_one_letter_code
_entity_poly.pdbx_strand_id
1 'polypeptide(L)'
;MPGMEAFLVACATRRSDSELLRLINTRLTYNGDCWRIEWRAGVGRCLVASRPITMSTLVFTERPLVVANGGSAAVARGIQALKHESPEYKGVLQLQARADVESERESEKWFASLAAINVHGAGGTFLDRNFERRAVLGLLASMMQHECAPSAVTHISSAADGSRVSVRTIRPLEVGEPISISYLATYQPASVRQELLQMQHGFTCVCPRCTTLPELVRAFRCPNCAEGPCSPTSPLPSCRELACDHCEARMLVDDETFSCYERAEHAEDVGACMEYLHPYHHRMVKMYQNNLLKLSGAQRAQVLMQHAEARARMYAGFAHAHHIHPLVANDIEAAAVALLDAGELTAAAEAFADATQRFGAFYGPGADMLRCSKAKAVQSLAEYRALLDEVPILPRSAEADEHHT
;
A
#
# COMPACT_ATOMS: atom_id res chain seq x y z
N MET A 1 -17.62 -20.17 -25.41
CA MET A 1 -17.14 -18.92 -24.79
C MET A 1 -17.34 -17.76 -25.77
N PRO A 2 -18.52 -17.15 -25.87
CA PRO A 2 -18.82 -16.12 -26.87
C PRO A 2 -18.49 -14.68 -26.48
N GLY A 3 -17.89 -14.43 -25.31
CA GLY A 3 -17.63 -13.05 -24.86
C GLY A 3 -16.26 -12.46 -25.24
N MET A 4 -15.35 -13.24 -25.76
CA MET A 4 -13.96 -12.81 -25.98
C MET A 4 -13.73 -12.05 -27.29
N GLU A 5 -14.56 -12.27 -28.31
CA GLU A 5 -14.40 -11.60 -29.61
C GLU A 5 -14.93 -10.15 -29.63
N ALA A 6 -15.95 -9.85 -28.87
CA ALA A 6 -16.52 -8.49 -28.80
C ALA A 6 -15.59 -7.48 -28.09
N PHE A 7 -14.66 -7.94 -27.27
CA PHE A 7 -13.70 -7.10 -26.52
C PHE A 7 -12.56 -6.57 -27.39
N LEU A 8 -12.26 -7.25 -28.50
CA LEU A 8 -11.14 -6.92 -29.39
C LEU A 8 -11.41 -5.70 -30.32
N VAL A 9 -12.65 -5.26 -30.45
CA VAL A 9 -13.05 -4.26 -31.48
C VAL A 9 -12.78 -2.81 -31.05
N ALA A 10 -12.61 -2.54 -29.75
CA ALA A 10 -12.46 -1.15 -29.26
C ALA A 10 -11.00 -0.63 -29.20
N CYS A 11 -10.00 -1.48 -29.48
CA CYS A 11 -8.57 -1.13 -29.41
C CYS A 11 -7.85 -1.12 -30.75
N ALA A 12 -8.57 -1.01 -31.86
CA ALA A 12 -7.95 -1.08 -33.19
C ALA A 12 -7.29 0.20 -33.61
N THR A 13 -5.94 0.26 -33.62
CA THR A 13 -5.20 1.06 -34.64
C THR A 13 -3.74 0.69 -34.91
N ARG A 14 -3.12 -0.30 -34.23
CA ARG A 14 -1.75 -0.71 -34.62
C ARG A 14 -1.56 -2.24 -34.54
N ARG A 15 -0.79 -2.81 -35.49
CA ARG A 15 -0.40 -4.25 -35.48
C ARG A 15 0.22 -4.70 -34.14
N SER A 16 0.86 -3.79 -33.42
CA SER A 16 1.42 -4.02 -32.07
C SER A 16 0.37 -4.34 -31.01
N ASP A 17 -0.88 -3.88 -31.16
CA ASP A 17 -1.91 -4.04 -30.15
C ASP A 17 -2.47 -5.49 -30.12
N SER A 18 -2.52 -6.17 -31.27
CA SER A 18 -2.97 -7.57 -31.33
C SER A 18 -1.97 -8.54 -30.68
N GLU A 19 -0.66 -8.29 -30.80
CA GLU A 19 0.38 -9.08 -30.14
C GLU A 19 0.38 -8.83 -28.63
N LEU A 20 0.27 -7.58 -28.22
CA LEU A 20 0.15 -7.20 -26.81
C LEU A 20 -1.03 -7.88 -26.14
N LEU A 21 -2.21 -7.85 -26.75
CA LEU A 21 -3.41 -8.51 -26.21
C LEU A 21 -3.25 -10.04 -26.12
N ARG A 22 -2.58 -10.66 -27.10
CA ARG A 22 -2.25 -12.09 -27.02
C ARG A 22 -1.34 -12.38 -25.84
N LEU A 23 -0.28 -11.59 -25.64
CA LEU A 23 0.64 -11.75 -24.52
C LEU A 23 -0.09 -11.56 -23.17
N ILE A 24 -0.92 -10.53 -23.05
CA ILE A 24 -1.75 -10.29 -21.86
C ILE A 24 -2.63 -11.51 -21.58
N ASN A 25 -3.36 -12.02 -22.58
CA ASN A 25 -4.25 -13.15 -22.40
C ASN A 25 -3.53 -14.44 -21.97
N THR A 26 -2.27 -14.65 -22.39
CA THR A 26 -1.46 -15.79 -21.91
C THR A 26 -1.04 -15.66 -20.45
N ARG A 27 -1.04 -14.44 -19.90
CA ARG A 27 -0.61 -14.15 -18.51
C ARG A 27 -1.79 -14.06 -17.55
N LEU A 28 -2.98 -13.69 -18.03
CA LEU A 28 -4.16 -13.60 -17.19
C LEU A 28 -4.58 -14.98 -16.65
N THR A 29 -4.75 -15.06 -15.34
CA THR A 29 -5.34 -16.20 -14.65
C THR A 29 -6.78 -15.92 -14.22
N TYR A 30 -7.15 -14.63 -14.17
CA TYR A 30 -8.51 -14.14 -13.99
C TYR A 30 -8.68 -12.84 -14.75
N ASN A 31 -9.81 -12.69 -15.45
CA ASN A 31 -10.23 -11.45 -16.11
C ASN A 31 -11.64 -11.07 -15.66
N GLY A 32 -11.79 -9.90 -15.03
CA GLY A 32 -13.09 -9.39 -14.57
C GLY A 32 -13.94 -8.75 -15.69
N ASP A 33 -13.45 -8.68 -16.94
CA ASP A 33 -14.12 -8.08 -18.10
C ASP A 33 -14.67 -6.68 -17.83
N CYS A 34 -13.96 -5.92 -17.00
CA CYS A 34 -14.37 -4.58 -16.56
C CYS A 34 -13.37 -3.49 -16.91
N TRP A 35 -12.36 -3.79 -17.70
CA TRP A 35 -11.30 -2.87 -18.09
C TRP A 35 -11.06 -2.91 -19.61
N ARG A 36 -10.41 -1.84 -20.12
CA ARG A 36 -9.82 -1.77 -21.45
C ARG A 36 -8.54 -0.95 -21.40
N ILE A 37 -7.70 -1.11 -22.42
CA ILE A 37 -6.48 -0.30 -22.58
C ILE A 37 -6.83 0.87 -23.49
N GLU A 38 -6.49 2.09 -23.04
CA GLU A 38 -6.56 3.31 -23.83
C GLU A 38 -5.17 3.92 -23.97
N TRP A 39 -4.95 4.60 -25.09
CA TRP A 39 -3.77 5.43 -25.24
C TRP A 39 -4.12 6.89 -24.87
N ARG A 40 -3.36 7.47 -23.94
CA ARG A 40 -3.53 8.87 -23.52
C ARG A 40 -2.27 9.66 -23.81
N ALA A 41 -2.42 10.82 -24.45
CA ALA A 41 -1.30 11.72 -24.78
C ALA A 41 -0.57 12.13 -23.50
N GLY A 42 0.77 12.09 -23.55
CA GLY A 42 1.62 12.42 -22.41
C GLY A 42 1.71 11.36 -21.30
N VAL A 43 0.88 10.30 -21.37
CA VAL A 43 0.83 9.23 -20.34
C VAL A 43 1.17 7.87 -20.93
N GLY A 44 0.75 7.60 -22.17
CA GLY A 44 0.93 6.30 -22.81
C GLY A 44 -0.29 5.39 -22.66
N ARG A 45 -0.06 4.09 -22.52
CA ARG A 45 -1.10 3.09 -22.30
C ARG A 45 -1.64 3.18 -20.88
N CYS A 46 -2.97 3.21 -20.77
CA CYS A 46 -3.68 3.34 -19.52
C CYS A 46 -4.73 2.25 -19.41
N LEU A 47 -4.88 1.70 -18.22
CA LEU A 47 -6.02 0.84 -17.90
C LEU A 47 -7.18 1.71 -17.44
N VAL A 48 -8.34 1.54 -18.09
CA VAL A 48 -9.55 2.28 -17.73
C VAL A 48 -10.74 1.34 -17.54
N ALA A 49 -11.70 1.75 -16.74
CA ALA A 49 -12.94 1.00 -16.56
C ALA A 49 -13.74 0.97 -17.88
N SER A 50 -14.13 -0.22 -18.35
CA SER A 50 -14.97 -0.41 -19.53
C SER A 50 -16.47 -0.41 -19.20
N ARG A 51 -16.82 -0.58 -17.94
CA ARG A 51 -18.16 -0.51 -17.35
C ARG A 51 -18.04 0.03 -15.93
N PRO A 52 -19.12 0.42 -15.25
CA PRO A 52 -19.07 0.76 -13.83
C PRO A 52 -18.51 -0.40 -13.02
N ILE A 53 -17.60 -0.11 -12.10
CA ILE A 53 -16.95 -1.10 -11.22
C ILE A 53 -17.28 -0.74 -9.78
N THR A 54 -17.80 -1.69 -9.03
CA THR A 54 -18.03 -1.50 -7.59
C THR A 54 -16.72 -1.62 -6.80
N MET A 55 -16.71 -1.08 -5.60
CA MET A 55 -15.62 -1.26 -4.65
C MET A 55 -15.36 -2.74 -4.37
N SER A 56 -14.12 -3.09 -4.03
CA SER A 56 -13.65 -4.45 -3.73
C SER A 56 -13.77 -5.45 -4.90
N THR A 57 -13.99 -4.97 -6.12
CA THR A 57 -14.03 -5.82 -7.31
C THR A 57 -12.62 -6.28 -7.69
N LEU A 58 -12.44 -7.59 -7.87
CA LEU A 58 -11.24 -8.14 -8.48
C LEU A 58 -11.27 -7.81 -9.99
N VAL A 59 -10.35 -6.94 -10.42
CA VAL A 59 -10.28 -6.47 -11.81
C VAL A 59 -9.62 -7.52 -12.71
N PHE A 60 -8.45 -8.00 -12.29
CA PHE A 60 -7.72 -9.09 -12.94
C PHE A 60 -6.71 -9.74 -11.99
N THR A 61 -6.22 -10.90 -12.39
CA THR A 61 -5.05 -11.55 -11.83
C THR A 61 -4.16 -12.03 -12.96
N GLU A 62 -2.87 -11.68 -12.91
CA GLU A 62 -1.89 -12.09 -13.92
C GLU A 62 -0.69 -12.81 -13.33
N ARG A 63 -0.04 -13.66 -14.17
CA ARG A 63 1.31 -14.17 -13.91
C ARG A 63 2.32 -13.10 -14.27
N PRO A 64 3.20 -12.66 -13.36
CA PRO A 64 4.21 -11.66 -13.69
C PRO A 64 5.20 -12.16 -14.75
N LEU A 65 5.81 -11.22 -15.47
CA LEU A 65 6.88 -11.49 -16.44
C LEU A 65 8.16 -11.92 -15.72
N VAL A 66 8.45 -11.25 -14.60
CA VAL A 66 9.63 -11.51 -13.77
C VAL A 66 9.24 -11.49 -12.31
N VAL A 67 9.81 -12.41 -11.54
CA VAL A 67 9.75 -12.42 -10.06
C VAL A 67 11.17 -12.45 -9.55
N ALA A 68 11.50 -11.59 -8.62
CA ALA A 68 12.82 -11.52 -8.01
C ALA A 68 12.72 -11.26 -6.50
N ASN A 69 13.68 -11.78 -5.75
CA ASN A 69 13.88 -11.42 -4.35
C ASN A 69 14.80 -10.21 -4.28
N GLY A 70 14.28 -9.09 -3.81
CA GLY A 70 14.97 -7.79 -3.79
C GLY A 70 14.18 -6.69 -4.50
N GLY A 71 14.81 -5.57 -4.75
CA GLY A 71 14.18 -4.41 -5.41
C GLY A 71 14.28 -4.46 -6.94
N SER A 72 14.07 -3.30 -7.56
CA SER A 72 14.12 -3.11 -9.03
C SER A 72 15.42 -3.61 -9.66
N ALA A 73 16.57 -3.48 -9.00
CA ALA A 73 17.84 -4.02 -9.49
C ALA A 73 17.83 -5.56 -9.64
N ALA A 74 17.16 -6.28 -8.75
CA ALA A 74 17.02 -7.73 -8.86
C ALA A 74 16.09 -8.11 -10.03
N VAL A 75 15.02 -7.34 -10.25
CA VAL A 75 14.12 -7.51 -11.39
C VAL A 75 14.85 -7.20 -12.71
N ALA A 76 15.68 -6.15 -12.78
CA ALA A 76 16.48 -5.83 -13.95
C ALA A 76 17.40 -7.00 -14.35
N ARG A 77 18.10 -7.60 -13.38
CA ARG A 77 18.89 -8.82 -13.63
C ARG A 77 18.02 -10.00 -14.08
N GLY A 78 16.83 -10.16 -13.49
CA GLY A 78 15.87 -11.18 -13.92
C GLY A 78 15.43 -10.99 -15.37
N ILE A 79 15.22 -9.76 -15.83
CA ILE A 79 14.91 -9.43 -17.23
C ILE A 79 16.07 -9.86 -18.14
N GLN A 80 17.30 -9.49 -17.79
CA GLN A 80 18.50 -9.82 -18.58
C GLN A 80 18.72 -11.34 -18.71
N ALA A 81 18.26 -12.13 -17.73
CA ALA A 81 18.34 -13.57 -17.74
C ALA A 81 17.25 -14.24 -18.61
N LEU A 82 16.25 -13.51 -19.10
CA LEU A 82 15.20 -14.06 -19.95
C LEU A 82 15.76 -14.44 -21.34
N LYS A 83 15.25 -15.54 -21.89
CA LYS A 83 15.54 -15.89 -23.29
C LYS A 83 14.82 -14.89 -24.20
N HIS A 84 15.53 -14.34 -25.20
CA HIS A 84 15.00 -13.33 -26.14
C HIS A 84 13.74 -13.80 -26.88
N GLU A 85 13.63 -15.10 -27.18
CA GLU A 85 12.47 -15.69 -27.85
C GLU A 85 11.28 -15.98 -26.90
N SER A 86 11.47 -15.82 -25.58
CA SER A 86 10.42 -16.16 -24.61
C SER A 86 9.24 -15.18 -24.65
N PRO A 87 8.03 -15.64 -24.32
CA PRO A 87 6.87 -14.75 -24.18
C PRO A 87 7.09 -13.68 -23.11
N GLU A 88 7.85 -13.98 -22.06
CA GLU A 88 8.21 -13.06 -21.00
C GLU A 88 9.04 -11.89 -21.53
N TYR A 89 10.09 -12.17 -22.31
CA TYR A 89 10.95 -11.15 -22.91
C TYR A 89 10.15 -10.29 -23.91
N LYS A 90 9.33 -10.91 -24.77
CA LYS A 90 8.43 -10.18 -25.66
C LYS A 90 7.47 -9.28 -24.90
N GLY A 91 6.98 -9.72 -23.73
CA GLY A 91 6.17 -8.91 -22.82
C GLY A 91 6.95 -7.72 -22.25
N VAL A 92 8.21 -7.91 -21.84
CA VAL A 92 9.08 -6.83 -21.37
C VAL A 92 9.26 -5.76 -22.44
N LEU A 93 9.46 -6.14 -23.70
CA LEU A 93 9.59 -5.19 -24.82
C LEU A 93 8.32 -4.37 -25.09
N GLN A 94 7.17 -4.74 -24.53
CA GLN A 94 5.95 -3.94 -24.60
C GLN A 94 5.89 -2.84 -23.53
N LEU A 95 6.73 -2.90 -22.49
CA LEU A 95 6.74 -1.93 -21.42
C LEU A 95 7.57 -0.70 -21.80
N GLN A 96 7.34 0.40 -21.11
CA GLN A 96 8.04 1.67 -21.30
C GLN A 96 9.13 1.83 -20.23
N ALA A 97 10.28 2.33 -20.65
CA ALA A 97 11.31 2.90 -19.79
C ALA A 97 11.13 4.42 -19.67
N ARG A 98 11.98 5.09 -18.90
CA ARG A 98 12.01 6.56 -18.87
C ARG A 98 12.41 7.12 -20.24
N ALA A 99 11.83 8.25 -20.60
CA ALA A 99 12.04 8.87 -21.91
C ALA A 99 13.51 9.20 -22.21
N ASP A 100 14.29 9.53 -21.18
CA ASP A 100 15.73 9.85 -21.30
C ASP A 100 16.61 8.66 -21.68
N VAL A 101 16.14 7.43 -21.51
CA VAL A 101 16.89 6.20 -21.86
C VAL A 101 16.19 5.35 -22.92
N GLU A 102 15.06 5.79 -23.48
CA GLU A 102 14.32 5.00 -24.48
C GLU A 102 15.12 4.79 -25.79
N SER A 103 16.03 5.72 -26.11
CA SER A 103 16.97 5.58 -27.25
C SER A 103 18.03 4.48 -27.04
N GLU A 104 18.26 4.07 -25.80
CA GLU A 104 19.19 2.98 -25.42
C GLU A 104 18.46 1.64 -25.23
N ARG A 105 17.37 1.43 -25.95
CA ARG A 105 16.52 0.23 -25.79
C ARG A 105 17.31 -1.07 -25.80
N GLU A 106 16.96 -1.97 -24.90
CA GLU A 106 17.66 -3.25 -24.65
C GLU A 106 19.08 -3.14 -24.06
N SER A 107 19.53 -1.92 -23.70
CA SER A 107 20.74 -1.75 -22.89
C SER A 107 20.50 -2.04 -21.41
N GLU A 108 21.58 -2.22 -20.65
CA GLU A 108 21.48 -2.36 -19.17
C GLU A 108 20.77 -1.18 -18.50
N LYS A 109 21.03 0.04 -18.99
CA LYS A 109 20.38 1.25 -18.48
C LYS A 109 18.89 1.23 -18.76
N TRP A 110 18.49 0.79 -19.95
CA TRP A 110 17.08 0.68 -20.31
C TRP A 110 16.37 -0.35 -19.44
N PHE A 111 16.94 -1.54 -19.22
CA PHE A 111 16.37 -2.56 -18.35
C PHE A 111 16.30 -2.09 -16.89
N ALA A 112 17.32 -1.39 -16.39
CA ALA A 112 17.31 -0.82 -15.06
C ALA A 112 16.22 0.24 -14.89
N SER A 113 16.08 1.14 -15.86
CA SER A 113 15.03 2.16 -15.88
C SER A 113 13.64 1.55 -15.98
N LEU A 114 13.44 0.58 -16.87
CA LEU A 114 12.18 -0.13 -17.01
C LEU A 114 11.77 -0.82 -15.70
N ALA A 115 12.69 -1.52 -15.06
CA ALA A 115 12.45 -2.15 -13.77
C ALA A 115 12.12 -1.11 -12.69
N ALA A 116 12.83 0.03 -12.67
CA ALA A 116 12.62 1.06 -11.65
C ALA A 116 11.21 1.65 -11.66
N ILE A 117 10.59 1.79 -12.83
CA ILE A 117 9.27 2.43 -12.97
C ILE A 117 8.09 1.47 -13.06
N ASN A 118 8.33 0.17 -13.36
CA ASN A 118 7.24 -0.82 -13.59
C ASN A 118 7.18 -1.91 -12.52
N VAL A 119 8.11 -1.95 -11.55
CA VAL A 119 8.15 -2.99 -10.53
C VAL A 119 7.09 -2.76 -9.45
N HIS A 120 6.36 -3.82 -9.15
CA HIS A 120 5.46 -3.87 -8.01
C HIS A 120 6.15 -4.64 -6.87
N GLY A 121 6.23 -4.01 -5.69
CA GLY A 121 6.72 -4.66 -4.47
C GLY A 121 5.61 -5.39 -3.74
N ALA A 122 5.89 -6.58 -3.21
CA ALA A 122 5.03 -7.16 -2.19
C ALA A 122 5.14 -6.28 -0.94
N GLY A 123 4.13 -5.48 -0.67
CA GLY A 123 4.02 -4.71 0.57
C GLY A 123 3.77 -5.68 1.73
N GLY A 124 4.83 -6.12 2.40
CA GLY A 124 4.72 -6.86 3.64
C GLY A 124 4.56 -5.94 4.84
N THR A 125 4.03 -6.47 5.91
CA THR A 125 4.03 -5.78 7.19
C THR A 125 5.45 -5.67 7.72
N PHE A 126 5.77 -4.58 8.40
CA PHE A 126 7.09 -4.29 8.98
C PHE A 126 7.59 -5.37 9.97
N LEU A 127 6.73 -6.30 10.37
CA LEU A 127 6.97 -7.31 11.41
C LEU A 127 7.21 -8.72 10.87
N ASP A 128 7.09 -8.95 9.57
CA ASP A 128 7.40 -10.25 8.99
C ASP A 128 8.92 -10.43 8.87
N ARG A 129 9.53 -11.10 9.84
CA ARG A 129 10.98 -11.37 9.89
C ARG A 129 11.47 -12.28 8.74
N ASN A 130 10.56 -13.01 8.11
CA ASN A 130 10.83 -13.89 6.95
C ASN A 130 10.48 -13.20 5.63
N PHE A 131 10.30 -11.90 5.64
CA PHE A 131 9.85 -11.13 4.50
C PHE A 131 10.93 -11.09 3.41
N GLU A 132 10.90 -12.05 2.53
CA GLU A 132 11.55 -11.92 1.23
C GLU A 132 10.87 -10.76 0.50
N ARG A 133 11.60 -9.66 0.30
CA ARG A 133 11.12 -8.51 -0.48
C ARG A 133 10.94 -8.96 -1.93
N ARG A 134 9.84 -9.65 -2.20
CA ARG A 134 9.49 -10.01 -3.57
C ARG A 134 9.15 -8.77 -4.36
N ALA A 135 9.82 -8.64 -5.48
CA ALA A 135 9.50 -7.65 -6.48
C ALA A 135 9.04 -8.38 -7.74
N VAL A 136 8.00 -7.89 -8.37
CA VAL A 136 7.44 -8.51 -9.58
C VAL A 136 7.27 -7.46 -10.68
N LEU A 137 7.46 -7.90 -11.91
CA LEU A 137 7.15 -7.13 -13.11
C LEU A 137 5.92 -7.74 -13.77
N GLY A 138 4.78 -7.08 -13.67
CA GLY A 138 3.55 -7.45 -14.36
C GLY A 138 3.47 -6.83 -15.75
N LEU A 139 2.76 -7.45 -16.69
CA LEU A 139 2.54 -6.86 -18.01
C LEU A 139 1.37 -5.86 -17.96
N LEU A 140 0.22 -6.31 -17.50
CA LEU A 140 -0.98 -5.48 -17.44
C LEU A 140 -0.94 -4.51 -16.25
N ALA A 141 -0.43 -4.96 -15.09
CA ALA A 141 -0.27 -4.13 -13.91
C ALA A 141 0.62 -2.91 -14.16
N SER A 142 1.65 -3.04 -15.00
CA SER A 142 2.54 -1.93 -15.37
C SER A 142 1.88 -0.87 -16.28
N MET A 143 0.66 -1.11 -16.76
CA MET A 143 -0.12 -0.13 -17.54
C MET A 143 -1.09 0.69 -16.68
N MET A 144 -1.13 0.45 -15.39
CA MET A 144 -1.92 1.28 -14.47
C MET A 144 -1.19 2.58 -14.18
N GLN A 145 -1.94 3.68 -14.21
CA GLN A 145 -1.43 5.01 -13.91
C GLN A 145 -1.22 5.23 -12.42
N HIS A 146 -0.38 6.20 -12.10
CA HIS A 146 -0.26 6.70 -10.74
C HIS A 146 -1.38 7.69 -10.38
N GLU A 147 -1.96 7.51 -9.21
CA GLU A 147 -2.67 8.53 -8.45
C GLU A 147 -2.29 8.47 -6.97
N CYS A 148 -2.14 9.64 -6.33
CA CYS A 148 -1.92 9.70 -4.89
C CYS A 148 -3.18 9.36 -4.06
N ALA A 149 -4.35 9.39 -4.73
CA ALA A 149 -5.63 8.88 -4.26
C ALA A 149 -6.07 7.75 -5.21
N PRO A 150 -5.43 6.57 -5.16
CA PRO A 150 -5.61 5.53 -6.16
C PRO A 150 -7.01 4.95 -6.14
N SER A 151 -7.42 4.38 -7.27
CA SER A 151 -8.70 3.68 -7.40
C SER A 151 -8.60 2.17 -7.11
N ALA A 152 -7.38 1.63 -7.11
CA ALA A 152 -7.13 0.22 -6.91
C ALA A 152 -5.84 -0.04 -6.10
N VAL A 153 -5.71 -1.26 -5.61
CA VAL A 153 -4.49 -1.78 -4.97
C VAL A 153 -4.04 -3.06 -5.65
N THR A 154 -2.74 -3.28 -5.65
CA THR A 154 -2.13 -4.54 -6.07
C THR A 154 -1.89 -5.45 -4.88
N HIS A 155 -2.08 -6.74 -5.07
CA HIS A 155 -1.72 -7.77 -4.11
C HIS A 155 -0.88 -8.84 -4.81
N ILE A 156 0.28 -9.17 -4.24
CA ILE A 156 1.18 -10.21 -4.74
C ILE A 156 1.02 -11.43 -3.84
N SER A 157 0.53 -12.51 -4.41
CA SER A 157 0.38 -13.80 -3.72
C SER A 157 1.35 -14.84 -4.28
N SER A 158 1.72 -15.80 -3.45
CA SER A 158 2.43 -17.02 -3.88
C SER A 158 1.42 -18.14 -4.01
N ALA A 159 1.36 -18.75 -5.20
CA ALA A 159 0.61 -19.97 -5.45
C ALA A 159 1.58 -21.13 -5.71
N ALA A 160 1.10 -22.37 -5.64
CA ALA A 160 1.91 -23.55 -5.89
C ALA A 160 2.56 -23.56 -7.30
N ASP A 161 1.90 -22.92 -8.28
CA ASP A 161 2.32 -22.78 -9.66
C ASP A 161 2.98 -21.43 -9.99
N GLY A 162 3.41 -20.68 -8.96
CA GLY A 162 4.13 -19.40 -9.06
C GLY A 162 3.41 -18.20 -8.47
N SER A 163 4.06 -17.05 -8.52
CA SER A 163 3.51 -15.79 -8.02
C SER A 163 2.38 -15.26 -8.91
N ARG A 164 1.47 -14.50 -8.31
CA ARG A 164 0.35 -13.81 -8.96
C ARG A 164 0.31 -12.34 -8.55
N VAL A 165 -0.03 -11.48 -9.48
CA VAL A 165 -0.41 -10.08 -9.21
C VAL A 165 -1.90 -9.95 -9.40
N SER A 166 -2.61 -9.63 -8.35
CA SER A 166 -4.05 -9.35 -8.36
C SER A 166 -4.29 -7.86 -8.18
N VAL A 167 -5.24 -7.32 -8.91
CA VAL A 167 -5.66 -5.91 -8.81
C VAL A 167 -7.11 -5.84 -8.37
N ARG A 168 -7.36 -5.05 -7.33
CA ARG A 168 -8.70 -4.89 -6.75
C ARG A 168 -9.01 -3.42 -6.49
N THR A 169 -10.23 -3.00 -6.82
CA THR A 169 -10.68 -1.62 -6.60
C THR A 169 -10.85 -1.31 -5.11
N ILE A 170 -10.50 -0.10 -4.69
CA ILE A 170 -10.72 0.43 -3.33
C ILE A 170 -11.81 1.48 -3.26
N ARG A 171 -12.35 1.88 -4.39
CA ARG A 171 -13.52 2.73 -4.54
C ARG A 171 -14.32 2.35 -5.79
N PRO A 172 -15.56 2.79 -5.91
CA PRO A 172 -16.29 2.67 -7.18
C PRO A 172 -15.60 3.42 -8.32
N LEU A 173 -15.77 2.96 -9.54
CA LEU A 173 -15.26 3.58 -10.76
C LEU A 173 -16.38 3.70 -11.79
N GLU A 174 -16.42 4.85 -12.45
CA GLU A 174 -17.28 5.10 -13.60
C GLU A 174 -16.60 4.67 -14.90
N VAL A 175 -17.40 4.53 -15.97
CA VAL A 175 -16.89 4.17 -17.31
C VAL A 175 -15.88 5.20 -17.80
N GLY A 176 -14.72 4.72 -18.28
CA GLY A 176 -13.63 5.58 -18.78
C GLY A 176 -12.73 6.14 -17.69
N GLU A 177 -13.06 5.91 -16.42
CA GLU A 177 -12.21 6.33 -15.30
C GLU A 177 -10.94 5.45 -15.22
N PRO A 178 -9.74 6.02 -14.90
CA PRO A 178 -8.52 5.25 -14.79
C PRO A 178 -8.58 4.24 -13.65
N ILE A 179 -8.12 3.03 -13.91
CA ILE A 179 -7.76 2.07 -12.86
C ILE A 179 -6.33 2.39 -12.45
N SER A 180 -6.21 3.13 -11.35
CA SER A 180 -4.95 3.70 -10.89
C SER A 180 -4.45 3.05 -9.61
N ILE A 181 -3.14 3.07 -9.43
CA ILE A 181 -2.45 2.64 -8.20
C ILE A 181 -1.54 3.74 -7.69
N SER A 182 -1.08 3.66 -6.46
CA SER A 182 -0.01 4.53 -6.00
C SER A 182 1.35 3.88 -6.25
N TYR A 183 2.26 4.63 -6.91
CA TYR A 183 3.66 4.22 -7.10
C TYR A 183 4.51 4.48 -5.86
N LEU A 184 3.98 5.26 -4.92
CA LEU A 184 4.65 5.71 -3.71
C LEU A 184 3.94 5.21 -2.46
N ALA A 185 4.66 5.24 -1.34
CA ALA A 185 4.02 5.18 -0.03
C ALA A 185 3.03 6.35 0.11
N THR A 186 1.75 6.03 0.35
CA THR A 186 0.67 7.02 0.33
C THR A 186 0.69 7.98 1.52
N TYR A 187 1.32 7.57 2.64
CA TYR A 187 1.35 8.37 3.88
C TYR A 187 2.50 9.38 3.89
N GLN A 188 2.49 10.30 2.93
CA GLN A 188 3.48 11.37 2.74
C GLN A 188 2.78 12.64 2.26
N PRO A 189 3.28 13.85 2.59
CA PRO A 189 2.71 15.12 2.13
C PRO A 189 2.92 15.33 0.62
N ALA A 190 2.12 16.21 0.04
CA ALA A 190 2.13 16.48 -1.39
C ALA A 190 3.52 16.88 -1.92
N SER A 191 4.24 17.73 -1.18
CA SER A 191 5.60 18.16 -1.54
C SER A 191 6.56 16.98 -1.72
N VAL A 192 6.58 16.07 -0.76
CA VAL A 192 7.44 14.87 -0.81
C VAL A 192 7.00 13.92 -1.94
N ARG A 193 5.68 13.74 -2.12
CA ARG A 193 5.17 12.90 -3.21
C ARG A 193 5.56 13.45 -4.57
N GLN A 194 5.44 14.76 -4.77
CA GLN A 194 5.81 15.42 -6.04
C GLN A 194 7.31 15.29 -6.32
N GLU A 195 8.15 15.51 -5.33
CA GLU A 195 9.61 15.35 -5.46
C GLU A 195 9.99 13.92 -5.86
N LEU A 196 9.42 12.92 -5.15
CA LEU A 196 9.69 11.51 -5.45
C LEU A 196 9.20 11.10 -6.84
N LEU A 197 8.02 11.55 -7.26
CA LEU A 197 7.48 11.25 -8.59
C LEU A 197 8.34 11.90 -9.68
N GLN A 198 8.78 13.14 -9.46
CA GLN A 198 9.67 13.81 -10.42
C GLN A 198 11.01 13.07 -10.53
N MET A 199 11.61 12.69 -9.39
CA MET A 199 12.91 11.99 -9.39
C MET A 199 12.83 10.58 -9.98
N GLN A 200 11.81 9.80 -9.58
CA GLN A 200 11.75 8.38 -9.91
C GLN A 200 11.06 8.11 -11.25
N HIS A 201 10.06 8.92 -11.58
CA HIS A 201 9.17 8.67 -12.73
C HIS A 201 9.16 9.81 -13.76
N GLY A 202 9.72 10.98 -13.44
CA GLY A 202 9.88 12.09 -14.37
C GLY A 202 8.61 12.89 -14.66
N PHE A 203 7.61 12.87 -13.74
CA PHE A 203 6.37 13.64 -13.91
C PHE A 203 5.88 14.28 -12.61
N THR A 204 5.04 15.30 -12.75
CA THR A 204 4.32 15.97 -11.67
C THR A 204 2.89 15.47 -11.60
N CYS A 205 2.45 14.98 -10.44
CA CYS A 205 1.09 14.48 -10.26
C CYS A 205 0.08 15.62 -10.08
N VAL A 206 -1.01 15.58 -10.84
CA VAL A 206 -2.10 16.56 -10.80
C VAL A 206 -3.42 15.99 -10.25
N CYS A 207 -3.36 14.86 -9.55
CA CYS A 207 -4.57 14.27 -8.96
C CYS A 207 -5.15 15.18 -7.86
N PRO A 208 -6.46 15.04 -7.52
CA PRO A 208 -7.12 15.88 -6.51
C PRO A 208 -6.39 15.96 -5.18
N ARG A 209 -5.75 14.88 -4.73
CA ARG A 209 -4.96 14.87 -3.48
C ARG A 209 -3.72 15.75 -3.54
N CYS A 210 -3.21 16.04 -4.74
CA CYS A 210 -2.05 16.91 -4.94
C CYS A 210 -2.44 18.36 -5.25
N THR A 211 -3.70 18.64 -5.58
CA THR A 211 -4.13 19.96 -6.05
C THR A 211 -5.21 20.63 -5.22
N THR A 212 -6.15 19.86 -4.67
CA THR A 212 -7.37 20.43 -4.07
C THR A 212 -7.78 19.87 -2.72
N LEU A 213 -7.43 18.60 -2.42
CA LEU A 213 -7.85 17.98 -1.16
C LEU A 213 -7.01 18.43 0.03
N PRO A 214 -7.56 18.41 1.25
CA PRO A 214 -6.82 18.70 2.48
C PRO A 214 -5.58 17.80 2.64
N GLU A 215 -4.50 18.36 3.21
CA GLU A 215 -3.28 17.58 3.46
C GLU A 215 -3.33 16.89 4.84
N LEU A 216 -4.12 15.84 4.92
CA LEU A 216 -4.43 15.14 6.17
C LEU A 216 -3.22 14.49 6.85
N VAL A 217 -2.12 14.25 6.12
CA VAL A 217 -0.90 13.65 6.69
C VAL A 217 0.02 14.68 7.36
N ARG A 218 -0.24 15.99 7.19
CA ARG A 218 0.35 17.08 7.97
C ARG A 218 -0.59 17.42 9.13
N ALA A 219 -0.71 16.52 10.08
CA ALA A 219 -1.58 16.66 11.23
C ALA A 219 -0.84 17.37 12.37
N PHE A 220 -1.15 18.62 12.64
CA PHE A 220 -0.64 19.40 13.76
C PHE A 220 -1.53 19.24 14.99
N ARG A 221 -1.02 19.57 16.17
CA ARG A 221 -1.87 19.76 17.34
C ARG A 221 -2.73 20.98 17.15
N CYS A 222 -4.01 20.86 17.42
CA CYS A 222 -4.94 21.97 17.26
C CYS A 222 -4.63 23.09 18.27
N PRO A 223 -4.40 24.33 17.85
CA PRO A 223 -4.13 25.43 18.79
C PRO A 223 -5.37 25.82 19.61
N ASN A 224 -6.58 25.40 19.19
CA ASN A 224 -7.82 25.71 19.89
C ASN A 224 -8.17 24.66 20.99
N CYS A 225 -8.05 23.37 20.71
CA CYS A 225 -8.42 22.33 21.68
C CYS A 225 -7.22 21.48 22.18
N ALA A 226 -6.04 21.61 21.59
CA ALA A 226 -4.82 20.85 21.88
C ALA A 226 -4.92 19.32 21.68
N GLU A 227 -6.09 18.76 21.49
CA GLU A 227 -6.36 17.31 21.47
C GLU A 227 -6.44 16.72 20.06
N GLY A 228 -7.13 17.43 19.14
CA GLY A 228 -7.43 16.89 17.82
C GLY A 228 -6.34 17.10 16.78
N PRO A 229 -6.29 16.25 15.74
CA PRO A 229 -5.48 16.51 14.57
C PRO A 229 -6.04 17.69 13.79
N CYS A 230 -5.20 18.68 13.54
CA CYS A 230 -5.51 19.87 12.77
C CYS A 230 -4.67 19.86 11.49
N SER A 231 -5.31 19.91 10.32
CA SER A 231 -4.62 19.73 9.05
C SER A 231 -4.86 20.89 8.08
N PRO A 232 -3.87 21.21 7.21
CA PRO A 232 -4.05 22.18 6.15
C PRO A 232 -5.23 21.83 5.24
N THR A 233 -6.05 22.83 4.92
CA THR A 233 -7.24 22.67 4.06
C THR A 233 -6.87 22.49 2.59
N SER A 234 -5.61 22.68 2.22
CA SER A 234 -5.08 22.43 0.88
C SER A 234 -3.70 21.74 0.94
N PRO A 235 -3.26 21.10 -0.15
CA PRO A 235 -1.97 20.40 -0.19
C PRO A 235 -0.75 21.32 -0.34
N LEU A 236 -0.97 22.63 -0.45
CA LEU A 236 0.12 23.60 -0.58
C LEU A 236 0.95 23.66 0.72
N PRO A 237 2.29 23.60 0.64
CA PRO A 237 3.14 23.69 1.82
C PRO A 237 2.92 24.96 2.65
N SER A 238 2.60 26.07 1.99
CA SER A 238 2.33 27.37 2.61
C SER A 238 0.90 27.56 3.11
N CYS A 239 0.06 26.52 3.06
CA CYS A 239 -1.33 26.63 3.54
C CYS A 239 -1.37 26.83 5.05
N ARG A 240 -1.91 27.96 5.49
CA ARG A 240 -2.07 28.35 6.90
C ARG A 240 -3.48 28.16 7.40
N GLU A 241 -4.43 27.92 6.52
CA GLU A 241 -5.79 27.60 6.92
C GLU A 241 -5.83 26.13 7.34
N LEU A 242 -6.14 25.91 8.62
CA LEU A 242 -6.21 24.59 9.22
C LEU A 242 -7.65 24.26 9.63
N ALA A 243 -7.98 22.97 9.54
CA ALA A 243 -9.24 22.43 10.05
C ALA A 243 -8.96 21.33 11.08
N CYS A 244 -9.62 21.37 12.22
CA CYS A 244 -9.50 20.39 13.29
C CYS A 244 -10.63 19.37 13.20
N ASP A 245 -10.30 18.07 13.24
CA ASP A 245 -11.31 17.00 13.19
C ASP A 245 -12.05 16.82 14.54
N HIS A 246 -11.48 17.31 15.64
CA HIS A 246 -12.06 17.12 16.97
C HIS A 246 -13.02 18.25 17.35
N CYS A 247 -12.57 19.50 17.27
CA CYS A 247 -13.40 20.66 17.67
C CYS A 247 -14.06 21.37 16.48
N GLU A 248 -13.90 20.83 15.27
CA GLU A 248 -14.47 21.33 14.01
C GLU A 248 -14.06 22.79 13.66
N ALA A 249 -13.15 23.39 14.44
CA ALA A 249 -12.68 24.73 14.20
C ALA A 249 -11.89 24.81 12.89
N ARG A 250 -12.19 25.84 12.10
CA ARG A 250 -11.35 26.29 10.98
C ARG A 250 -10.66 27.59 11.39
N MET A 251 -9.37 27.68 11.18
CA MET A 251 -8.58 28.80 11.64
C MET A 251 -7.45 29.13 10.68
N LEU A 252 -7.18 30.41 10.54
CA LEU A 252 -5.98 30.88 9.89
C LEU A 252 -4.93 31.12 10.99
N VAL A 253 -3.87 30.34 10.99
CA VAL A 253 -2.78 30.48 11.97
C VAL A 253 -1.87 31.65 11.59
N ASP A 254 -1.38 32.35 12.60
CA ASP A 254 -0.44 33.46 12.43
C ASP A 254 0.96 32.98 12.03
N ASP A 255 1.84 33.93 11.69
CA ASP A 255 3.19 33.65 11.24
C ASP A 255 4.05 32.96 12.31
N GLU A 256 3.84 33.29 13.57
CA GLU A 256 4.60 32.72 14.69
C GLU A 256 4.23 31.25 14.90
N THR A 257 2.93 30.94 14.99
CA THR A 257 2.41 29.59 15.13
C THR A 257 2.81 28.73 13.92
N PHE A 258 2.68 29.26 12.71
CA PHE A 258 3.07 28.54 11.49
C PHE A 258 4.56 28.22 11.47
N SER A 259 5.43 29.17 11.86
CA SER A 259 6.87 28.97 11.99
C SER A 259 7.23 27.91 13.05
N CYS A 260 6.45 27.79 14.13
CA CYS A 260 6.62 26.72 15.11
C CYS A 260 6.30 25.33 14.49
N TYR A 261 5.24 25.23 13.69
CA TYR A 261 4.90 24.00 12.97
C TYR A 261 5.99 23.61 11.97
N GLU A 262 6.49 24.55 11.16
CA GLU A 262 7.57 24.30 10.20
C GLU A 262 8.85 23.85 10.92
N ARG A 263 9.24 24.50 12.02
CA ARG A 263 10.38 24.07 12.83
C ARG A 263 10.21 22.65 13.37
N ALA A 264 9.02 22.30 13.87
CA ALA A 264 8.71 20.97 14.37
C ALA A 264 8.76 19.91 13.24
N GLU A 265 8.33 20.26 12.03
CA GLU A 265 8.47 19.38 10.85
C GLU A 265 9.92 19.08 10.47
N HIS A 266 10.87 19.91 10.84
CA HIS A 266 12.29 19.74 10.56
C HIS A 266 13.12 19.32 11.79
N ALA A 267 12.56 19.33 12.99
CA ALA A 267 13.26 18.96 14.21
C ALA A 267 13.68 17.49 14.20
N GLU A 268 14.86 17.18 14.71
CA GLU A 268 15.35 15.80 14.88
C GLU A 268 14.90 15.22 16.23
N ASP A 269 14.71 16.06 17.22
CA ASP A 269 14.26 15.66 18.54
C ASP A 269 12.77 15.35 18.59
N VAL A 270 12.43 14.19 19.15
CA VAL A 270 11.02 13.72 19.26
C VAL A 270 10.21 14.64 20.18
N GLY A 271 10.81 15.16 21.27
CA GLY A 271 10.13 16.05 22.21
C GLY A 271 9.68 17.34 21.54
N ALA A 272 10.57 17.99 20.78
CA ALA A 272 10.25 19.18 20.00
C ALA A 272 9.18 18.93 18.94
N CYS A 273 9.19 17.75 18.32
CA CYS A 273 8.11 17.36 17.40
C CYS A 273 6.77 17.19 18.13
N MET A 274 6.76 16.52 19.28
CA MET A 274 5.53 16.21 20.03
C MET A 274 4.81 17.43 20.58
N GLU A 275 5.48 18.55 20.74
CA GLU A 275 4.88 19.79 21.20
C GLU A 275 3.86 20.34 20.19
N TYR A 276 4.17 20.24 18.89
CA TYR A 276 3.40 20.85 17.81
C TYR A 276 2.75 19.85 16.86
N LEU A 277 3.37 18.64 16.70
CA LEU A 277 2.87 17.63 15.78
C LEU A 277 1.95 16.65 16.50
N HIS A 278 0.80 16.37 15.89
CA HIS A 278 -0.08 15.31 16.33
C HIS A 278 0.53 13.93 16.03
N PRO A 279 0.27 12.88 16.80
CA PRO A 279 0.74 11.51 16.49
C PRO A 279 0.43 11.03 15.06
N TYR A 280 -0.62 11.57 14.42
CA TYR A 280 -0.97 11.29 13.03
C TYR A 280 -0.15 12.08 12.00
N HIS A 281 0.76 12.94 12.41
CA HIS A 281 1.65 13.63 11.46
C HIS A 281 2.61 12.63 10.79
N HIS A 282 2.79 12.73 9.46
CA HIS A 282 3.62 11.80 8.68
C HIS A 282 5.03 11.63 9.26
N ARG A 283 5.60 12.69 9.82
CA ARG A 283 6.90 12.68 10.45
C ARG A 283 6.90 11.88 11.75
N MET A 284 5.89 12.06 12.60
CA MET A 284 5.74 11.28 13.83
C MET A 284 5.58 9.79 13.52
N VAL A 285 4.73 9.47 12.56
CA VAL A 285 4.56 8.09 12.07
C VAL A 285 5.89 7.51 11.60
N LYS A 286 6.68 8.24 10.81
CA LYS A 286 8.00 7.80 10.34
C LYS A 286 9.00 7.61 11.47
N MET A 287 9.04 8.53 12.44
CA MET A 287 9.93 8.44 13.62
C MET A 287 9.58 7.22 14.47
N TYR A 288 8.31 6.96 14.71
CA TYR A 288 7.87 5.77 15.43
C TYR A 288 8.19 4.50 14.66
N GLN A 289 7.96 4.44 13.35
CA GLN A 289 8.31 3.30 12.51
C GLN A 289 9.81 2.96 12.56
N ASN A 290 10.67 3.97 12.52
CA ASN A 290 12.13 3.78 12.60
C ASN A 290 12.58 3.22 13.97
N ASN A 291 11.77 3.40 15.01
CA ASN A 291 12.07 2.94 16.37
C ASN A 291 11.23 1.73 16.82
N LEU A 292 10.32 1.20 15.97
CA LEU A 292 9.40 0.12 16.33
C LEU A 292 10.09 -1.09 16.99
N LEU A 293 11.27 -1.48 16.49
CA LEU A 293 12.02 -2.62 17.04
C LEU A 293 12.63 -2.36 18.43
N LYS A 294 12.72 -1.09 18.85
CA LYS A 294 13.24 -0.71 20.18
C LYS A 294 12.11 -0.62 21.23
N LEU A 295 10.86 -0.64 20.80
CA LEU A 295 9.69 -0.56 21.69
C LEU A 295 9.34 -1.93 22.26
N SER A 296 8.78 -1.95 23.47
CA SER A 296 8.13 -3.15 24.02
C SER A 296 6.95 -3.58 23.15
N GLY A 297 6.49 -4.82 23.28
CA GLY A 297 5.34 -5.32 22.51
C GLY A 297 4.10 -4.42 22.62
N ALA A 298 3.72 -4.03 23.84
CA ALA A 298 2.57 -3.17 24.09
C ALA A 298 2.74 -1.75 23.49
N GLN A 299 3.91 -1.13 23.67
CA GLN A 299 4.21 0.18 23.08
C GLN A 299 4.20 0.11 21.54
N ARG A 300 4.76 -0.98 20.98
CA ARG A 300 4.74 -1.22 19.53
C ARG A 300 3.32 -1.35 19.00
N ALA A 301 2.47 -2.10 19.70
CA ALA A 301 1.06 -2.24 19.32
C ALA A 301 0.33 -0.91 19.34
N GLN A 302 0.51 -0.09 20.36
CA GLN A 302 -0.08 1.24 20.46
C GLN A 302 0.31 2.12 19.26
N VAL A 303 1.59 2.16 18.91
CA VAL A 303 2.08 2.93 17.75
C VAL A 303 1.48 2.42 16.44
N LEU A 304 1.35 1.10 16.26
CA LEU A 304 0.78 0.51 15.06
C LEU A 304 -0.72 0.79 14.95
N MET A 305 -1.46 0.76 16.06
CA MET A 305 -2.88 1.16 16.08
C MET A 305 -3.05 2.64 15.74
N GLN A 306 -2.24 3.53 16.32
CA GLN A 306 -2.25 4.96 15.94
C GLN A 306 -1.94 5.15 14.45
N HIS A 307 -1.03 4.35 13.89
CA HIS A 307 -0.74 4.41 12.45
C HIS A 307 -1.93 3.91 11.62
N ALA A 308 -2.62 2.85 12.04
CA ALA A 308 -3.83 2.36 11.39
C ALA A 308 -4.93 3.44 11.36
N GLU A 309 -5.16 4.14 12.48
CA GLU A 309 -6.11 5.23 12.60
C GLU A 309 -5.73 6.42 11.70
N ALA A 310 -4.46 6.85 11.76
CA ALA A 310 -3.94 7.92 10.92
C ALA A 310 -4.12 7.62 9.42
N ARG A 311 -3.88 6.38 9.02
CA ARG A 311 -4.06 5.91 7.64
C ARG A 311 -5.53 5.83 7.26
N ALA A 312 -6.40 5.32 8.15
CA ALA A 312 -7.85 5.30 7.94
C ALA A 312 -8.39 6.73 7.74
N ARG A 313 -7.96 7.67 8.57
CA ARG A 313 -8.29 9.09 8.44
C ARG A 313 -7.88 9.66 7.08
N MET A 314 -6.65 9.38 6.63
CA MET A 314 -6.18 9.81 5.33
C MET A 314 -7.06 9.24 4.21
N TYR A 315 -7.38 7.94 4.25
CA TYR A 315 -8.22 7.31 3.22
C TYR A 315 -9.66 7.82 3.25
N ALA A 316 -10.20 8.19 4.42
CA ALA A 316 -11.53 8.80 4.53
C ALA A 316 -11.64 10.08 3.68
N GLY A 317 -10.55 10.80 3.52
CA GLY A 317 -10.51 12.04 2.73
C GLY A 317 -10.70 11.83 1.21
N PHE A 318 -10.49 10.61 0.69
CA PHE A 318 -10.58 10.37 -0.76
C PHE A 318 -11.04 8.97 -1.17
N ALA A 319 -11.28 8.06 -0.23
CA ALA A 319 -11.72 6.70 -0.53
C ALA A 319 -12.92 6.33 0.35
N HIS A 320 -14.02 5.92 -0.26
CA HIS A 320 -15.23 5.52 0.47
C HIS A 320 -15.04 4.27 1.37
N ALA A 321 -13.95 3.53 1.15
CA ALA A 321 -13.65 2.29 1.86
C ALA A 321 -12.55 2.42 2.91
N HIS A 322 -12.37 3.58 3.49
CA HIS A 322 -11.26 3.87 4.40
C HIS A 322 -11.12 2.85 5.55
N HIS A 323 -12.23 2.38 6.12
CA HIS A 323 -12.25 1.43 7.23
C HIS A 323 -11.90 -0.01 6.84
N ILE A 324 -12.11 -0.41 5.58
CA ILE A 324 -11.75 -1.75 5.08
C ILE A 324 -10.52 -1.74 4.16
N HIS A 325 -9.81 -0.62 4.07
CA HIS A 325 -8.62 -0.54 3.22
C HIS A 325 -7.56 -1.54 3.68
N PRO A 326 -7.00 -2.40 2.79
CA PRO A 326 -6.11 -3.49 3.19
C PRO A 326 -4.85 -3.03 3.92
N LEU A 327 -4.34 -1.82 3.65
CA LEU A 327 -3.19 -1.28 4.38
C LEU A 327 -3.54 -0.89 5.83
N VAL A 328 -4.78 -0.48 6.11
CA VAL A 328 -5.25 -0.26 7.49
C VAL A 328 -5.36 -1.60 8.22
N ALA A 329 -5.94 -2.60 7.57
CA ALA A 329 -6.04 -3.95 8.12
C ALA A 329 -4.65 -4.58 8.37
N ASN A 330 -3.66 -4.33 7.51
CA ASN A 330 -2.28 -4.77 7.73
C ASN A 330 -1.65 -4.14 8.98
N ASP A 331 -1.87 -2.85 9.23
CA ASP A 331 -1.33 -2.18 10.41
C ASP A 331 -1.97 -2.74 11.69
N ILE A 332 -3.28 -3.04 11.66
CA ILE A 332 -4.00 -3.69 12.77
C ILE A 332 -3.48 -5.13 12.99
N GLU A 333 -3.27 -5.92 11.94
CA GLU A 333 -2.67 -7.26 12.06
C GLU A 333 -1.27 -7.20 12.66
N ALA A 334 -0.48 -6.21 12.27
CA ALA A 334 0.85 -5.98 12.83
C ALA A 334 0.79 -5.61 14.33
N ALA A 335 -0.19 -4.80 14.73
CA ALA A 335 -0.45 -4.48 16.13
C ALA A 335 -0.87 -5.74 16.93
N ALA A 336 -1.72 -6.60 16.34
CA ALA A 336 -2.11 -7.86 16.95
C ALA A 336 -0.92 -8.79 17.22
N VAL A 337 0.04 -8.88 16.28
CA VAL A 337 1.29 -9.62 16.48
C VAL A 337 2.13 -9.02 17.64
N ALA A 338 2.21 -7.69 17.71
CA ALA A 338 2.95 -7.03 18.78
C ALA A 338 2.30 -7.23 20.16
N LEU A 339 0.96 -7.27 20.25
CA LEU A 339 0.21 -7.63 21.45
C LEU A 339 0.47 -9.08 21.87
N LEU A 340 0.47 -9.99 20.89
CA LEU A 340 0.78 -11.40 21.14
C LEU A 340 2.21 -11.57 21.70
N ASP A 341 3.20 -10.87 21.13
CA ASP A 341 4.58 -10.83 21.62
C ASP A 341 4.69 -10.25 23.05
N ALA A 342 3.75 -9.37 23.43
CA ALA A 342 3.66 -8.79 24.76
C ALA A 342 2.94 -9.69 25.78
N GLY A 343 2.31 -10.79 25.35
CA GLY A 343 1.48 -11.65 26.16
C GLY A 343 0.06 -11.14 26.41
N GLU A 344 -0.34 -10.07 25.73
CA GLU A 344 -1.68 -9.43 25.79
C GLU A 344 -2.69 -10.22 24.94
N LEU A 345 -3.00 -11.46 25.32
CA LEU A 345 -3.71 -12.43 24.47
C LEU A 345 -5.11 -11.96 24.06
N THR A 346 -5.88 -11.36 24.98
CA THR A 346 -7.25 -10.90 24.69
C THR A 346 -7.23 -9.76 23.67
N ALA A 347 -6.40 -8.74 23.91
CA ALA A 347 -6.26 -7.62 22.99
C ALA A 347 -5.72 -8.07 21.61
N ALA A 348 -4.78 -9.04 21.59
CA ALA A 348 -4.28 -9.63 20.36
C ALA A 348 -5.40 -10.34 19.57
N ALA A 349 -6.24 -11.13 20.25
CA ALA A 349 -7.36 -11.83 19.63
C ALA A 349 -8.37 -10.85 19.01
N GLU A 350 -8.73 -9.78 19.72
CA GLU A 350 -9.62 -8.73 19.22
C GLU A 350 -9.04 -8.03 17.98
N ALA A 351 -7.76 -7.66 18.03
CA ALA A 351 -7.09 -7.01 16.90
C ALA A 351 -6.96 -7.94 15.67
N PHE A 352 -6.66 -9.25 15.87
CA PHE A 352 -6.67 -10.23 14.77
C PHE A 352 -8.08 -10.41 14.19
N ALA A 353 -9.13 -10.42 15.02
CA ALA A 353 -10.50 -10.53 14.58
C ALA A 353 -10.90 -9.30 13.73
N ASP A 354 -10.57 -8.07 14.19
CA ASP A 354 -10.83 -6.84 13.44
C ASP A 354 -10.08 -6.83 12.09
N ALA A 355 -8.79 -7.14 12.08
CA ALA A 355 -8.01 -7.23 10.84
C ALA A 355 -8.63 -8.25 9.87
N THR A 356 -9.00 -9.44 10.37
CA THR A 356 -9.62 -10.50 9.56
C THR A 356 -10.97 -10.07 8.99
N GLN A 357 -11.80 -9.38 9.77
CA GLN A 357 -13.08 -8.85 9.31
C GLN A 357 -12.88 -7.84 8.17
N ARG A 358 -11.92 -6.91 8.31
CA ARG A 358 -11.60 -5.92 7.27
C ARG A 358 -11.07 -6.56 6.00
N PHE A 359 -10.18 -7.54 6.11
CA PHE A 359 -9.71 -8.31 4.96
C PHE A 359 -10.84 -9.08 4.29
N GLY A 360 -11.72 -9.74 5.06
CA GLY A 360 -12.87 -10.44 4.54
C GLY A 360 -13.86 -9.52 3.82
N ALA A 361 -14.10 -8.33 4.36
CA ALA A 361 -14.93 -7.31 3.73
C ALA A 361 -14.33 -6.81 2.41
N PHE A 362 -13.00 -6.74 2.31
CA PHE A 362 -12.31 -6.25 1.11
C PHE A 362 -12.09 -7.36 0.06
N TYR A 363 -11.56 -8.50 0.45
CA TYR A 363 -11.20 -9.58 -0.47
C TYR A 363 -12.30 -10.61 -0.71
N GLY A 364 -13.35 -10.57 0.09
CA GLY A 364 -14.46 -11.53 0.06
C GLY A 364 -14.26 -12.73 1.00
N PRO A 365 -15.34 -13.51 1.24
CA PRO A 365 -15.29 -14.66 2.14
C PRO A 365 -14.32 -15.73 1.59
N GLY A 366 -13.45 -16.22 2.45
CA GLY A 366 -12.46 -17.25 2.12
C GLY A 366 -11.16 -16.72 1.49
N ALA A 367 -11.04 -15.42 1.29
CA ALA A 367 -9.84 -14.82 0.71
C ALA A 367 -8.59 -15.01 1.57
N ASP A 368 -8.74 -15.29 2.86
CA ASP A 368 -7.61 -15.45 3.76
C ASP A 368 -7.85 -16.51 4.86
N MET A 369 -7.87 -17.78 4.46
CA MET A 369 -8.00 -18.88 5.41
C MET A 369 -6.89 -18.89 6.47
N LEU A 370 -5.68 -18.43 6.13
CA LEU A 370 -4.57 -18.39 7.07
C LEU A 370 -4.80 -17.34 8.17
N ARG A 371 -5.29 -16.13 7.80
CA ARG A 371 -5.61 -15.10 8.79
C ARG A 371 -6.77 -15.52 9.69
N CYS A 372 -7.83 -16.09 9.11
CA CYS A 372 -8.92 -16.66 9.87
C CYS A 372 -8.44 -17.75 10.85
N SER A 373 -7.51 -18.61 10.43
CA SER A 373 -6.92 -19.64 11.29
C SER A 373 -6.08 -19.06 12.40
N LYS A 374 -5.27 -18.02 12.11
CA LYS A 374 -4.50 -17.30 13.12
C LYS A 374 -5.41 -16.63 14.15
N ALA A 375 -6.43 -15.90 13.71
CA ALA A 375 -7.40 -15.26 14.60
C ALA A 375 -8.06 -16.25 15.54
N LYS A 376 -8.52 -17.40 15.02
CA LYS A 376 -9.12 -18.49 15.83
C LYS A 376 -8.11 -19.11 16.80
N ALA A 377 -6.87 -19.34 16.38
CA ALA A 377 -5.83 -19.91 17.23
C ALA A 377 -5.49 -18.98 18.41
N VAL A 378 -5.38 -17.67 18.17
CA VAL A 378 -5.12 -16.69 19.22
C VAL A 378 -6.32 -16.55 20.16
N GLN A 379 -7.54 -16.55 19.61
CA GLN A 379 -8.78 -16.56 20.41
C GLN A 379 -8.84 -17.77 21.35
N SER A 380 -8.55 -18.97 20.83
CA SER A 380 -8.51 -20.19 21.65
C SER A 380 -7.43 -20.16 22.71
N LEU A 381 -6.26 -19.55 22.43
CA LEU A 381 -5.21 -19.35 23.42
C LEU A 381 -5.63 -18.35 24.49
N ALA A 382 -6.30 -17.26 24.13
CA ALA A 382 -6.80 -16.27 25.07
C ALA A 382 -7.87 -16.87 25.99
N GLU A 383 -8.81 -17.66 25.45
CA GLU A 383 -9.81 -18.40 26.21
C GLU A 383 -9.17 -19.43 27.15
N TYR A 384 -8.19 -20.19 26.66
CA TYR A 384 -7.44 -21.15 27.49
C TYR A 384 -6.66 -20.46 28.60
N ARG A 385 -6.03 -19.31 28.34
CA ARG A 385 -5.32 -18.52 29.34
C ARG A 385 -6.27 -18.00 30.42
N ALA A 386 -7.43 -17.48 30.04
CA ALA A 386 -8.45 -17.04 31.00
C ALA A 386 -8.90 -18.18 31.93
N LEU A 387 -9.04 -19.40 31.41
CA LEU A 387 -9.34 -20.58 32.20
C LEU A 387 -8.20 -20.94 33.16
N LEU A 388 -6.93 -20.74 32.77
CA LEU A 388 -5.79 -21.01 33.66
C LEU A 388 -5.64 -19.96 34.77
N ASP A 389 -6.05 -18.72 34.53
CA ASP A 389 -6.01 -17.66 35.56
C ASP A 389 -7.07 -17.89 36.66
N GLU A 390 -8.10 -18.72 36.39
CA GLU A 390 -9.08 -19.19 37.37
C GLU A 390 -8.58 -20.40 38.18
N VAL A 391 -7.47 -21.05 37.76
CA VAL A 391 -6.91 -22.23 38.42
C VAL A 391 -5.47 -21.91 38.84
N PRO A 392 -5.07 -22.18 40.12
CA PRO A 392 -3.70 -21.93 40.54
C PRO A 392 -2.69 -22.71 39.68
N ILE A 393 -1.78 -21.99 39.03
CA ILE A 393 -0.70 -22.62 38.24
C ILE A 393 0.21 -23.37 39.19
N LEU A 394 0.30 -24.70 39.06
CA LEU A 394 1.28 -25.50 39.72
C LEU A 394 2.70 -24.97 39.34
N PRO A 395 3.59 -24.72 40.32
CA PRO A 395 4.94 -24.25 40.02
C PRO A 395 5.60 -25.26 39.06
N ARG A 396 6.23 -24.78 38.00
CA ARG A 396 7.10 -25.62 37.17
C ARG A 396 8.13 -26.27 38.09
N SER A 397 8.15 -27.60 38.09
CA SER A 397 9.17 -28.38 38.81
C SER A 397 10.55 -27.94 38.31
N ALA A 398 11.37 -27.48 39.24
CA ALA A 398 12.80 -27.18 39.03
C ALA A 398 13.60 -28.48 38.86
N GLU A 399 13.24 -29.31 37.88
CA GLU A 399 13.96 -30.53 37.53
C GLU A 399 14.22 -30.57 36.05
N ALA A 400 15.22 -29.86 35.61
CA ALA A 400 15.96 -30.11 34.33
C ALA A 400 17.24 -29.29 34.18
N ASP A 401 17.99 -29.04 35.28
CA ASP A 401 19.34 -28.46 35.18
C ASP A 401 20.37 -29.24 36.03
N GLU A 402 20.38 -30.56 35.92
CA GLU A 402 21.53 -31.39 36.31
C GLU A 402 21.67 -32.48 35.27
N HIS A 403 22.50 -32.27 34.25
CA HIS A 403 23.35 -33.22 33.57
C HIS A 403 23.94 -32.58 32.29
N HIS A 404 25.06 -31.91 32.48
CA HIS A 404 26.20 -31.92 31.56
C HIS A 404 27.39 -31.22 32.26
N THR A 405 28.11 -32.02 33.02
CA THR A 405 29.55 -31.85 33.23
C THR A 405 30.30 -32.65 32.21
#